data_5809d85f560dd12b618b7576ec1830b0
#
_entry.id   5809d85f560dd12b618b7576ec1830b0
#
_cell.length_a   1.000
_cell.length_b   1.000
_cell.length_c   1.000
_cell.angle_alpha   90.00
_cell.angle_beta   90.00
_cell.angle_gamma   90.00
#
_symmetry.space_group_name_H-M   'P 1'
#
loop_
_entity.id
_entity.type
_entity.pdbx_description
1 polymer ?
#
loop_
_entity_poly.entity_id
_entity_poly.type
_entity_poly.pdbx_seq_one_letter_code
_entity_poly.pdbx_strand_id
1 'polypeptide(L)'
;IDDVVEKTRNYLLPKFEYVSSRDKLLQRSKHNLQRCVKCILPETMPYIIFDDVGVCNYCHNYKLKNIPKPVSVLEELVEPYRRKGQRDCIVPFSGGRDSSYGLHLIVEELGMNPIAYTYDWGMVTDLGRRNISRMCSKLKVENIIIAADITKKRDNIRKNVSAWLKNPHLGMISLWTAGDKHFFRYC
;
A
#
# COMPACT_ATOMS: atom_id res chain seq x y z
N ILE A 1 26.85 -7.02 -22.98
CA ILE A 1 25.94 -6.69 -21.86
C ILE A 1 25.09 -5.47 -22.24
N ASP A 2 25.68 -4.45 -22.84
CA ASP A 2 25.01 -3.22 -23.24
C ASP A 2 23.94 -3.46 -24.32
N ASP A 3 24.20 -4.34 -25.26
CA ASP A 3 23.27 -4.69 -26.36
C ASP A 3 22.00 -5.43 -25.86
N VAL A 4 22.15 -6.21 -24.78
CA VAL A 4 21.02 -6.90 -24.12
C VAL A 4 20.17 -5.91 -23.30
N VAL A 5 20.83 -4.96 -22.64
CA VAL A 5 20.15 -3.92 -21.85
C VAL A 5 19.36 -2.99 -22.75
N GLU A 6 19.88 -2.63 -23.91
CA GLU A 6 19.20 -1.76 -24.89
C GLU A 6 17.98 -2.44 -25.54
N LYS A 7 18.11 -3.72 -25.91
CA LYS A 7 16.98 -4.53 -26.41
C LYS A 7 15.89 -4.70 -25.34
N THR A 8 16.25 -4.89 -24.08
CA THR A 8 15.30 -5.06 -22.98
C THR A 8 14.59 -3.74 -22.65
N ARG A 9 15.28 -2.61 -22.74
CA ARG A 9 14.70 -1.28 -22.56
C ARG A 9 13.61 -0.97 -23.58
N ASN A 10 13.85 -1.31 -24.84
CA ASN A 10 12.87 -1.10 -25.93
C ASN A 10 11.60 -1.97 -25.82
N TYR A 11 11.67 -3.10 -25.08
CA TYR A 11 10.53 -3.98 -24.85
C TYR A 11 9.69 -3.60 -23.63
N LEU A 12 10.28 -2.95 -22.63
CA LEU A 12 9.64 -2.67 -21.34
C LEU A 12 9.07 -1.25 -21.23
N LEU A 13 9.54 -0.33 -22.06
CA LEU A 13 9.04 1.03 -22.08
C LEU A 13 8.23 1.26 -23.37
N PRO A 14 6.96 1.64 -23.28
CA PRO A 14 6.21 2.09 -24.44
C PRO A 14 6.99 3.24 -25.09
N LYS A 15 7.06 3.25 -26.44
CA LYS A 15 7.71 4.34 -27.17
C LYS A 15 7.10 5.66 -26.70
N PHE A 16 7.95 6.64 -26.43
CA PHE A 16 7.56 7.94 -25.88
C PHE A 16 6.44 8.62 -26.71
N GLU A 17 6.45 8.43 -28.02
CA GLU A 17 5.40 8.89 -28.95
C GLU A 17 4.02 8.29 -28.66
N TYR A 18 3.98 7.04 -28.24
CA TYR A 18 2.72 6.36 -27.87
C TYR A 18 2.15 6.91 -26.55
N VAL A 19 3.00 7.19 -25.58
CA VAL A 19 2.63 7.81 -24.31
C VAL A 19 2.17 9.25 -24.54
N SER A 20 2.91 10.03 -25.35
CA SER A 20 2.58 11.41 -25.68
C SER A 20 1.25 11.55 -26.43
N SER A 21 0.93 10.62 -27.34
CA SER A 21 -0.37 10.64 -28.04
C SER A 21 -1.55 10.33 -27.12
N ARG A 22 -1.35 9.49 -26.11
CA ARG A 22 -2.36 9.17 -25.10
C ARG A 22 -2.48 10.24 -24.01
N ASP A 23 -1.43 10.97 -23.72
CA ASP A 23 -1.45 12.06 -22.76
C ASP A 23 -2.45 13.16 -23.19
N LYS A 24 -2.60 13.39 -24.49
CA LYS A 24 -3.63 14.29 -25.03
C LYS A 24 -5.05 13.83 -24.71
N LEU A 25 -5.29 12.53 -24.61
CA LEU A 25 -6.60 11.97 -24.24
C LEU A 25 -6.89 12.10 -22.74
N LEU A 26 -5.85 12.23 -21.93
CA LEU A 26 -5.94 12.42 -20.47
C LEU A 26 -5.98 13.90 -20.09
N GLN A 27 -5.61 14.80 -20.99
CA GLN A 27 -5.73 16.23 -20.78
C GLN A 27 -7.21 16.62 -20.83
N ARG A 28 -7.81 16.75 -19.68
CA ARG A 28 -9.08 17.46 -19.55
C ARG A 28 -8.84 18.91 -19.95
N SER A 29 -9.78 19.47 -20.76
CA SER A 29 -9.85 20.91 -20.95
C SER A 29 -9.74 21.58 -19.57
N LYS A 30 -8.94 22.64 -19.47
CA LYS A 30 -8.73 23.40 -18.23
C LYS A 30 -10.08 23.96 -17.74
N HIS A 31 -10.79 23.18 -16.97
CA HIS A 31 -11.90 23.69 -16.16
C HIS A 31 -11.30 24.23 -14.87
N ASN A 32 -11.73 25.41 -14.46
CA ASN A 32 -11.53 25.87 -13.12
C ASN A 32 -12.34 24.95 -12.21
N LEU A 33 -11.70 23.88 -11.75
CA LEU A 33 -12.31 22.94 -10.83
C LEU A 33 -12.60 23.66 -9.51
N GLN A 34 -13.84 23.61 -9.07
CA GLN A 34 -14.18 24.03 -7.73
C GLN A 34 -13.42 23.15 -6.73
N ARG A 35 -12.82 23.76 -5.74
CA ARG A 35 -12.08 23.08 -4.67
C ARG A 35 -12.56 23.56 -3.32
N CYS A 36 -12.54 22.65 -2.37
CA CYS A 36 -12.82 23.01 -0.98
C CYS A 36 -11.82 24.04 -0.49
N VAL A 37 -12.31 25.14 0.06
CA VAL A 37 -11.46 26.22 0.60
C VAL A 37 -10.67 25.81 1.83
N LYS A 38 -11.04 24.70 2.50
CA LYS A 38 -10.37 24.20 3.70
C LYS A 38 -9.41 23.06 3.42
N CYS A 39 -9.79 22.04 2.63
CA CYS A 39 -8.95 20.83 2.40
C CYS A 39 -8.50 20.65 0.95
N ILE A 40 -8.85 21.57 0.04
CA ILE A 40 -8.45 21.60 -1.36
C ILE A 40 -9.01 20.42 -2.20
N LEU A 41 -9.83 19.54 -1.65
CA LEU A 41 -10.44 18.45 -2.42
C LEU A 41 -11.26 19.03 -3.58
N PRO A 42 -11.10 18.49 -4.81
CA PRO A 42 -11.80 18.99 -5.99
C PRO A 42 -13.23 18.46 -6.06
N GLU A 43 -14.07 19.16 -6.82
CA GLU A 43 -15.46 18.75 -7.12
C GLU A 43 -15.58 17.37 -7.78
N THR A 44 -14.47 16.85 -8.32
CA THR A 44 -14.40 15.49 -8.89
C THR A 44 -14.27 14.39 -7.83
N MET A 45 -14.12 14.76 -6.54
CA MET A 45 -14.11 13.79 -5.44
C MET A 45 -15.49 13.13 -5.33
N PRO A 46 -15.60 11.79 -5.29
CA PRO A 46 -16.89 11.13 -5.15
C PRO A 46 -17.68 11.64 -3.95
N TYR A 47 -18.99 11.89 -4.16
CA TYR A 47 -19.93 12.32 -3.13
C TYR A 47 -19.58 13.64 -2.40
N ILE A 48 -18.72 14.48 -3.01
CA ILE A 48 -18.39 15.78 -2.45
C ILE A 48 -19.54 16.75 -2.66
N ILE A 49 -19.87 17.49 -1.62
CA ILE A 49 -20.85 18.58 -1.63
C ILE A 49 -20.20 19.77 -0.93
N PHE A 50 -20.35 20.95 -1.50
CA PHE A 50 -19.84 22.19 -0.93
C PHE A 50 -20.99 23.01 -0.34
N ASP A 51 -20.74 23.69 0.75
CA ASP A 51 -21.64 24.71 1.29
C ASP A 51 -21.47 26.05 0.57
N ASP A 52 -22.25 27.03 0.99
CA ASP A 52 -22.29 28.37 0.38
C ASP A 52 -20.96 29.14 0.51
N VAL A 53 -20.08 28.73 1.43
CA VAL A 53 -18.75 29.33 1.62
C VAL A 53 -17.63 28.47 0.99
N GLY A 54 -17.99 27.39 0.31
CA GLY A 54 -17.06 26.53 -0.42
C GLY A 54 -16.33 25.48 0.44
N VAL A 55 -16.83 25.20 1.65
CA VAL A 55 -16.30 24.10 2.50
C VAL A 55 -17.04 22.81 2.19
N CYS A 56 -16.30 21.70 2.03
CA CYS A 56 -16.91 20.44 1.66
C CYS A 56 -17.47 19.66 2.86
N ASN A 57 -18.43 18.77 2.56
CA ASN A 57 -19.03 17.85 3.53
C ASN A 57 -18.00 16.95 4.23
N TYR A 58 -16.88 16.61 3.59
CA TYR A 58 -15.78 15.86 4.23
C TYR A 58 -15.16 16.65 5.38
N CYS A 59 -14.98 17.97 5.20
CA CYS A 59 -14.49 18.84 6.27
C CYS A 59 -15.47 19.02 7.40
N HIS A 60 -16.78 19.12 7.10
CA HIS A 60 -17.84 19.22 8.12
C HIS A 60 -17.97 17.93 8.93
N ASN A 61 -17.85 16.79 8.27
CA ASN A 61 -17.98 15.48 8.91
C ASN A 61 -16.65 14.97 9.52
N TYR A 62 -15.55 15.71 9.33
CA TYR A 62 -14.25 15.29 9.85
C TYR A 62 -14.25 15.34 11.38
N LYS A 63 -13.98 14.19 11.97
CA LYS A 63 -13.70 14.07 13.41
C LYS A 63 -12.28 13.58 13.58
N LEU A 64 -11.51 14.23 14.45
CA LEU A 64 -10.18 13.77 14.79
C LEU A 64 -10.29 12.41 15.48
N LYS A 65 -9.95 11.33 14.74
CA LYS A 65 -10.07 9.94 15.22
C LYS A 65 -8.77 9.39 15.80
N ASN A 66 -7.65 9.92 15.34
CA ASN A 66 -6.32 9.40 15.67
C ASN A 66 -5.69 10.25 16.78
N ILE A 67 -6.26 10.20 17.96
CA ILE A 67 -5.63 10.77 19.15
C ILE A 67 -4.59 9.75 19.63
N PRO A 68 -3.30 10.10 19.64
CA PRO A 68 -2.25 9.20 20.11
C PRO A 68 -2.54 8.73 21.53
N LYS A 69 -2.51 7.42 21.75
CA LYS A 69 -2.57 6.84 23.09
C LYS A 69 -1.15 6.70 23.65
N PRO A 70 -0.98 6.70 24.97
CA PRO A 70 0.30 6.39 25.59
C PRO A 70 0.81 5.01 25.15
N VAL A 71 2.13 4.84 25.07
CA VAL A 71 2.75 3.56 24.67
C VAL A 71 2.40 2.45 25.65
N SER A 72 2.21 2.78 26.94
CA SER A 72 1.77 1.84 27.98
C SER A 72 0.51 1.06 27.61
N VAL A 73 -0.42 1.67 26.87
CA VAL A 73 -1.63 0.96 26.40
C VAL A 73 -1.27 -0.16 25.42
N LEU A 74 -0.24 0.02 24.61
CA LEU A 74 0.24 -1.02 23.70
C LEU A 74 1.00 -2.11 24.48
N GLU A 75 1.80 -1.72 25.45
CA GLU A 75 2.52 -2.65 26.34
C GLU A 75 1.54 -3.55 27.09
N GLU A 76 0.52 -2.98 27.71
CA GLU A 76 -0.55 -3.73 28.36
C GLU A 76 -1.28 -4.69 27.41
N LEU A 77 -1.51 -4.26 26.18
CA LEU A 77 -2.19 -5.07 25.17
C LEU A 77 -1.38 -6.30 24.76
N VAL A 78 -0.06 -6.19 24.63
CA VAL A 78 0.82 -7.29 24.17
C VAL A 78 1.26 -8.22 25.30
N GLU A 79 1.23 -7.78 26.55
CA GLU A 79 1.71 -8.53 27.70
C GLU A 79 1.13 -9.94 27.84
N PRO A 80 -0.20 -10.17 27.65
CA PRO A 80 -0.79 -11.51 27.74
C PRO A 80 -0.28 -12.50 26.68
N TYR A 81 0.31 -12.01 25.60
CA TYR A 81 0.77 -12.82 24.48
C TYR A 81 2.25 -13.16 24.54
N ARG A 82 3.02 -12.56 25.47
CA ARG A 82 4.44 -12.82 25.63
C ARG A 82 4.70 -14.28 25.99
N ARG A 83 5.60 -14.92 25.25
CA ARG A 83 6.00 -16.32 25.45
C ARG A 83 7.52 -16.43 25.52
N LYS A 84 8.04 -16.69 26.69
CA LYS A 84 9.49 -16.83 26.89
C LYS A 84 10.06 -17.97 26.03
N GLY A 85 11.02 -17.62 25.14
CA GLY A 85 11.72 -18.58 24.29
C GLY A 85 10.90 -19.12 23.12
N GLN A 86 9.68 -18.62 22.88
CA GLN A 86 8.83 -19.03 21.75
C GLN A 86 8.46 -17.82 20.91
N ARG A 87 7.92 -18.07 19.71
CA ARG A 87 7.30 -17.03 18.89
C ARG A 87 5.98 -16.63 19.52
N ASP A 88 5.76 -15.34 19.65
CA ASP A 88 4.63 -14.77 20.40
C ASP A 88 3.69 -13.92 19.55
N CYS A 89 4.12 -13.49 18.38
CA CYS A 89 3.25 -12.78 17.44
C CYS A 89 3.68 -12.95 15.97
N ILE A 90 2.77 -12.58 15.08
CA ILE A 90 3.02 -12.51 13.63
C ILE A 90 2.93 -11.07 13.20
N VAL A 91 3.92 -10.61 12.41
CA VAL A 91 3.99 -9.25 11.90
C VAL A 91 3.93 -9.25 10.38
N PRO A 92 2.88 -8.68 9.76
CA PRO A 92 2.86 -8.46 8.33
C PRO A 92 4.00 -7.53 7.91
N PHE A 93 4.85 -8.01 7.01
CA PHE A 93 6.07 -7.33 6.66
C PHE A 93 6.29 -7.25 5.14
N SER A 94 6.32 -6.05 4.60
CA SER A 94 6.50 -5.82 3.17
C SER A 94 7.89 -5.29 2.78
N GLY A 95 8.76 -4.99 3.77
CA GLY A 95 10.05 -4.34 3.54
C GLY A 95 9.94 -2.84 3.21
N GLY A 96 8.74 -2.27 3.27
CA GLY A 96 8.50 -0.84 3.17
C GLY A 96 8.84 -0.10 4.48
N ARG A 97 8.88 1.23 4.43
CA ARG A 97 9.26 2.06 5.58
C ARG A 97 8.41 1.77 6.82
N ASP A 98 7.11 1.82 6.67
CA ASP A 98 6.18 1.73 7.80
C ASP A 98 6.19 0.32 8.42
N SER A 99 6.20 -0.74 7.59
CA SER A 99 6.30 -2.11 8.08
C SER A 99 7.66 -2.42 8.70
N SER A 100 8.74 -1.78 8.25
CA SER A 100 10.06 -1.91 8.86
C SER A 100 10.11 -1.25 10.23
N TYR A 101 9.50 -0.08 10.37
CA TYR A 101 9.38 0.57 11.68
C TYR A 101 8.50 -0.26 12.63
N GLY A 102 7.36 -0.77 12.15
CA GLY A 102 6.50 -1.64 12.96
C GLY A 102 7.21 -2.90 13.46
N LEU A 103 8.01 -3.55 12.62
CA LEU A 103 8.79 -4.70 13.03
C LEU A 103 9.88 -4.34 14.04
N HIS A 104 10.56 -3.19 13.85
CA HIS A 104 11.53 -2.66 14.81
C HIS A 104 10.90 -2.37 16.18
N LEU A 105 9.76 -1.67 16.20
CA LEU A 105 9.01 -1.36 17.40
C LEU A 105 8.67 -2.63 18.20
N ILE A 106 8.17 -3.66 17.53
CA ILE A 106 7.77 -4.91 18.16
C ILE A 106 8.96 -5.65 18.77
N VAL A 107 10.10 -5.68 18.08
CA VAL A 107 11.29 -6.40 18.53
C VAL A 107 12.09 -5.60 19.56
N GLU A 108 12.45 -4.36 19.24
CA GLU A 108 13.41 -3.58 20.01
C GLU A 108 12.76 -2.80 21.15
N GLU A 109 11.56 -2.26 20.93
CA GLU A 109 10.91 -1.43 21.95
C GLU A 109 9.97 -2.26 22.84
N LEU A 110 9.18 -3.16 22.24
CA LEU A 110 8.26 -4.01 22.99
C LEU A 110 8.90 -5.34 23.44
N GLY A 111 10.09 -5.70 22.95
CA GLY A 111 10.81 -6.92 23.34
C GLY A 111 10.07 -8.22 23.02
N MET A 112 9.23 -8.22 21.99
CA MET A 112 8.52 -9.42 21.53
C MET A 112 9.36 -10.24 20.56
N ASN A 113 8.97 -11.49 20.36
CA ASN A 113 9.64 -12.45 19.49
C ASN A 113 8.77 -12.85 18.27
N PRO A 114 8.63 -11.96 17.27
CA PRO A 114 7.72 -12.15 16.14
C PRO A 114 8.22 -13.15 15.13
N ILE A 115 7.28 -13.66 14.30
CA ILE A 115 7.54 -14.14 12.95
C ILE A 115 7.11 -13.04 11.98
N ALA A 116 7.99 -12.63 11.07
CA ALA A 116 7.63 -11.74 9.98
C ALA A 116 6.91 -12.55 8.89
N TYR A 117 5.82 -12.01 8.37
CA TYR A 117 5.04 -12.64 7.31
C TYR A 117 5.00 -11.73 6.08
N THR A 118 5.51 -12.22 4.96
CA THR A 118 5.57 -11.48 3.70
C THR A 118 4.72 -12.15 2.64
N TYR A 119 3.77 -11.40 2.06
CA TYR A 119 3.03 -11.82 0.90
C TYR A 119 3.70 -11.34 -0.38
N ASP A 120 4.29 -12.26 -1.13
CA ASP A 120 4.86 -11.97 -2.44
C ASP A 120 3.79 -12.04 -3.52
N TRP A 121 3.32 -10.90 -3.96
CA TRP A 121 2.31 -10.76 -5.00
C TRP A 121 2.88 -10.73 -6.42
N GLY A 122 4.20 -11.01 -6.58
CA GLY A 122 4.88 -11.14 -7.86
C GLY A 122 5.33 -9.83 -8.50
N MET A 123 5.19 -8.69 -7.79
CA MET A 123 5.63 -7.37 -8.26
C MET A 123 6.51 -6.65 -7.23
N VAL A 124 7.07 -7.39 -6.29
CA VAL A 124 8.01 -6.86 -5.31
C VAL A 124 9.32 -6.54 -6.01
N THR A 125 9.82 -5.32 -5.83
CA THR A 125 11.10 -4.90 -6.41
C THR A 125 12.30 -5.60 -5.75
N ASP A 126 13.43 -5.69 -6.44
CA ASP A 126 14.67 -6.24 -5.88
C ASP A 126 15.13 -5.47 -4.64
N LEU A 127 14.90 -4.15 -4.61
CA LEU A 127 15.18 -3.33 -3.45
C LEU A 127 14.29 -3.73 -2.27
N GLY A 128 13.00 -3.94 -2.51
CA GLY A 128 12.05 -4.43 -1.50
C GLY A 128 12.49 -5.78 -0.93
N ARG A 129 12.86 -6.74 -1.77
CA ARG A 129 13.37 -8.07 -1.35
C ARG A 129 14.64 -7.95 -0.51
N ARG A 130 15.58 -7.09 -0.91
CA ARG A 130 16.80 -6.83 -0.15
C ARG A 130 16.50 -6.18 1.21
N ASN A 131 15.55 -5.26 1.28
CA ASN A 131 15.15 -4.64 2.54
C ASN A 131 14.52 -5.66 3.50
N ILE A 132 13.66 -6.55 2.99
CA ILE A 132 13.08 -7.64 3.78
C ILE A 132 14.20 -8.46 4.42
N SER A 133 15.14 -8.96 3.61
CA SER A 133 16.24 -9.77 4.09
C SER A 133 17.12 -9.05 5.12
N ARG A 134 17.49 -7.79 4.83
CA ARG A 134 18.32 -6.96 5.73
C ARG A 134 17.66 -6.70 7.09
N MET A 135 16.39 -6.34 7.08
CA MET A 135 15.67 -6.04 8.32
C MET A 135 15.47 -7.29 9.17
N CYS A 136 15.05 -8.39 8.56
CA CYS A 136 14.89 -9.66 9.27
C CYS A 136 16.21 -10.17 9.84
N SER A 137 17.31 -10.08 9.07
CA SER A 137 18.64 -10.42 9.54
C SER A 137 19.11 -9.54 10.71
N LYS A 138 18.94 -8.22 10.58
CA LYS A 138 19.34 -7.26 11.61
C LYS A 138 18.58 -7.47 12.94
N LEU A 139 17.28 -7.73 12.85
CA LEU A 139 16.40 -7.93 14.01
C LEU A 139 16.37 -9.42 14.46
N LYS A 140 17.07 -10.32 13.78
CA LYS A 140 17.10 -11.78 14.04
C LYS A 140 15.70 -12.39 14.02
N VAL A 141 14.85 -11.93 13.12
CA VAL A 141 13.47 -12.37 12.95
C VAL A 141 13.39 -13.34 11.79
N GLU A 142 12.70 -14.46 12.01
CA GLU A 142 12.34 -15.39 10.96
C GLU A 142 11.27 -14.79 10.05
N ASN A 143 11.42 -15.01 8.72
CA ASN A 143 10.46 -14.50 7.74
C ASN A 143 9.83 -15.64 6.94
N ILE A 144 8.51 -15.72 6.97
CA ILE A 144 7.72 -16.61 6.12
C ILE A 144 7.27 -15.82 4.90
N ILE A 145 7.68 -16.28 3.72
CA ILE A 145 7.29 -15.66 2.45
C ILE A 145 6.32 -16.60 1.75
N ILE A 146 5.11 -16.09 1.47
CA ILE A 146 4.11 -16.84 0.70
C ILE A 146 3.88 -16.14 -0.63
N ALA A 147 4.17 -16.85 -1.72
CA ALA A 147 3.94 -16.35 -3.06
C ALA A 147 2.46 -16.50 -3.47
N ALA A 148 1.95 -15.49 -4.17
CA ALA A 148 0.64 -15.56 -4.79
C ALA A 148 0.63 -16.56 -5.96
N ASP A 149 -0.56 -17.11 -6.27
CA ASP A 149 -0.81 -17.63 -7.60
C ASP A 149 -0.76 -16.47 -8.60
N ILE A 150 0.37 -16.34 -9.27
CA ILE A 150 0.68 -15.20 -10.14
C ILE A 150 -0.31 -15.08 -11.29
N THR A 151 -0.77 -16.21 -11.82
CA THR A 151 -1.76 -16.22 -12.91
C THR A 151 -3.08 -15.64 -12.46
N LYS A 152 -3.61 -16.12 -11.34
CA LYS A 152 -4.85 -15.59 -10.74
C LYS A 152 -4.70 -14.12 -10.34
N LYS A 153 -3.55 -13.76 -9.77
CA LYS A 153 -3.30 -12.37 -9.35
C LYS A 153 -3.32 -11.42 -10.55
N ARG A 154 -2.62 -11.76 -11.63
CA ARG A 154 -2.60 -10.97 -12.87
C ARG A 154 -3.99 -10.88 -13.50
N ASP A 155 -4.75 -11.96 -13.53
CA ASP A 155 -6.11 -11.95 -14.06
C ASP A 155 -7.04 -11.05 -13.24
N ASN A 156 -6.94 -11.10 -11.91
CA ASN A 156 -7.70 -10.22 -11.02
C ASN A 156 -7.34 -8.74 -11.24
N ILE A 157 -6.07 -8.41 -11.34
CA ILE A 157 -5.63 -7.04 -11.64
C ILE A 157 -6.18 -6.60 -13.00
N ARG A 158 -6.07 -7.43 -14.03
CA ARG A 158 -6.62 -7.13 -15.35
C ARG A 158 -8.13 -6.86 -15.31
N LYS A 159 -8.89 -7.68 -14.61
CA LYS A 159 -10.34 -7.52 -14.42
C LYS A 159 -10.66 -6.22 -13.69
N ASN A 160 -9.92 -5.90 -12.64
CA ASN A 160 -10.10 -4.66 -11.87
C ASN A 160 -9.78 -3.41 -12.71
N VAL A 161 -8.70 -3.44 -13.48
CA VAL A 161 -8.36 -2.35 -14.41
C VAL A 161 -9.46 -2.18 -15.47
N SER A 162 -9.92 -3.29 -16.06
CA SER A 162 -10.99 -3.25 -17.07
C SER A 162 -12.30 -2.69 -16.50
N ALA A 163 -12.65 -3.07 -15.27
CA ALA A 163 -13.84 -2.55 -14.59
C ALA A 163 -13.69 -1.05 -14.30
N TRP A 164 -12.53 -0.62 -13.81
CA TRP A 164 -12.24 0.79 -13.56
C TRP A 164 -12.28 1.64 -14.85
N LEU A 165 -11.73 1.13 -15.94
CA LEU A 165 -11.79 1.83 -17.22
C LEU A 165 -13.21 2.00 -17.76
N LYS A 166 -14.11 1.06 -17.46
CA LYS A 166 -15.54 1.15 -17.81
C LYS A 166 -16.27 2.16 -16.91
N ASN A 167 -15.93 2.21 -15.65
CA ASN A 167 -16.53 3.12 -14.68
C ASN A 167 -15.46 3.71 -13.75
N PRO A 168 -14.79 4.80 -14.15
CA PRO A 168 -13.69 5.39 -13.39
C PRO A 168 -14.09 5.96 -12.02
N HIS A 169 -15.38 6.05 -11.70
CA HIS A 169 -15.86 6.48 -10.39
C HIS A 169 -15.59 5.47 -9.26
N LEU A 170 -15.32 4.21 -9.59
CA LEU A 170 -14.94 3.19 -8.60
C LEU A 170 -13.56 3.41 -7.99
N GLY A 171 -12.77 4.34 -8.51
CA GLY A 171 -11.43 4.65 -8.03
C GLY A 171 -10.44 3.49 -8.19
N MET A 172 -9.19 3.71 -7.81
CA MET A 172 -8.12 2.69 -7.87
C MET A 172 -8.14 1.69 -6.71
N ILE A 173 -9.05 1.82 -5.76
CA ILE A 173 -9.12 1.00 -4.55
C ILE A 173 -9.18 -0.49 -4.88
N SER A 174 -9.97 -0.87 -5.88
CA SER A 174 -10.09 -2.26 -6.32
C SER A 174 -8.81 -2.86 -6.89
N LEU A 175 -7.89 -2.05 -7.41
CA LEU A 175 -6.55 -2.47 -7.84
C LEU A 175 -5.64 -2.76 -6.66
N TRP A 176 -5.66 -1.89 -5.65
CA TRP A 176 -4.78 -1.94 -4.48
C TRP A 176 -5.21 -3.01 -3.48
N THR A 177 -6.52 -3.21 -3.30
CA THR A 177 -7.06 -4.16 -2.31
C THR A 177 -7.10 -5.60 -2.80
N ALA A 178 -6.78 -5.88 -4.06
CA ALA A 178 -6.77 -7.23 -4.60
C ALA A 178 -5.65 -8.09 -3.96
N GLY A 179 -5.92 -8.68 -2.82
CA GLY A 179 -5.00 -9.53 -2.05
C GLY A 179 -4.54 -8.96 -0.71
N ASP A 180 -4.94 -7.74 -0.33
CA ASP A 180 -4.53 -7.12 0.93
C ASP A 180 -4.97 -7.89 2.18
N LYS A 181 -6.00 -8.72 2.05
CA LYS A 181 -6.48 -9.58 3.14
C LYS A 181 -5.90 -10.99 3.10
N HIS A 182 -4.92 -11.25 2.25
CA HIS A 182 -4.36 -12.59 2.08
C HIS A 182 -3.71 -13.09 3.38
N PHE A 183 -3.03 -12.23 4.10
CA PHE A 183 -2.38 -12.58 5.35
C PHE A 183 -3.38 -13.03 6.44
N PHE A 184 -4.61 -12.55 6.46
CA PHE A 184 -5.61 -13.01 7.43
C PHE A 184 -6.02 -14.48 7.28
N ARG A 185 -5.64 -15.13 6.18
CA ARG A 185 -5.90 -16.56 5.98
C ARG A 185 -4.82 -17.44 6.56
N TYR A 186 -3.64 -16.89 6.84
CA TYR A 186 -2.46 -17.64 7.23
C TYR A 186 -1.90 -17.19 8.60
N CYS A 187 -2.38 -16.07 9.09
CA CYS A 187 -2.17 -15.59 10.45
C CYS A 187 -3.44 -15.76 11.27
#